data_cfc1c6fc42013e020f1e77f8269a00fa
#
_entry.id   cfc1c6fc42013e020f1e77f8269a00fa
#
_cell.length_a   1.000
_cell.length_b   1.000
_cell.length_c   1.000
_cell.angle_alpha   90.00
_cell.angle_beta   90.00
_cell.angle_gamma   90.00
#
_symmetry.space_group_name_H-M   'P 1'
#
loop_
_entity.id
_entity.type
_entity.pdbx_description
1 polymer ?
#
loop_
_entity_poly.entity_id
_entity_poly.type
_entity_poly.pdbx_seq_one_letter_code
_entity_poly.pdbx_strand_id
1 'polypeptide(L)'
;MTYNFFMDNMNQKIDAYLFGQILGTHSFLLKGGFLQPDEYSEIKEQYFLPGGETGTAATVLDSLGVSVRIAGTWIGTQVAPMLKDFYKDKNVDLSPLTFTDEPGVMDYVVISGLVRSPMGKFQTLFSSGKRWWNIPEEKDIVGCKAAAIDPFFGEDSLKATQICQKNKIPFVTIDSPHDSPLHKMAAVNVVSKECTSQHYKGMPILEIMKLMQAESEGLTIITQGGGEMLYARKGYEIKTMNPFKVEVKSTLGAGDTFKAGCVFGLIKNLPDDELVRFASACSGIAISRFPLPLNPPRLEEVERLMKGKKE
;
A
#
# COMPACT_ATOMS: atom_id res chain seq x y z
N MET A 1 -11.99 31.10 15.98
CA MET A 1 -11.81 30.95 14.51
C MET A 1 -11.43 29.52 14.13
N THR A 2 -12.11 28.49 14.66
CA THR A 2 -11.71 27.08 14.50
C THR A 2 -12.82 26.18 13.94
N TYR A 3 -13.91 26.76 13.45
CA TYR A 3 -15.08 25.97 12.99
C TYR A 3 -15.28 25.90 11.47
N ASN A 4 -14.59 26.70 10.67
CA ASN A 4 -14.79 26.77 9.21
C ASN A 4 -13.88 25.86 8.38
N PHE A 5 -12.84 25.23 8.96
CA PHE A 5 -11.91 24.40 8.19
C PHE A 5 -12.45 23.00 7.84
N PHE A 6 -13.50 22.54 8.56
CA PHE A 6 -14.08 21.21 8.33
C PHE A 6 -15.25 21.20 7.34
N MET A 7 -15.82 22.33 6.99
CA MET A 7 -17.02 22.40 6.14
C MET A 7 -16.72 22.50 4.64
N ASP A 8 -15.52 22.92 4.24
CA ASP A 8 -15.16 23.07 2.82
C ASP A 8 -14.84 21.74 2.11
N ASN A 9 -14.56 20.66 2.85
CA ASN A 9 -14.23 19.36 2.27
C ASN A 9 -15.43 18.45 1.96
N MET A 10 -16.66 18.85 2.32
CA MET A 10 -17.84 17.98 2.14
C MET A 10 -18.31 17.81 0.69
N ASN A 11 -17.73 18.53 -0.28
CA ASN A 11 -18.08 18.43 -1.72
C ASN A 11 -16.95 17.89 -2.60
N GLN A 12 -15.80 17.50 -2.04
CA GLN A 12 -14.71 16.97 -2.85
C GLN A 12 -15.06 15.54 -3.29
N LYS A 13 -15.12 15.32 -4.60
CA LYS A 13 -15.33 13.99 -5.17
C LYS A 13 -14.11 13.12 -4.88
N ILE A 14 -14.27 12.12 -4.04
CA ILE A 14 -13.21 11.17 -3.71
C ILE A 14 -13.11 10.10 -4.80
N ASP A 15 -11.92 9.89 -5.32
CA ASP A 15 -11.65 8.90 -6.37
C ASP A 15 -11.35 7.51 -5.78
N ALA A 16 -10.63 7.44 -4.67
CA ALA A 16 -10.21 6.18 -4.04
C ALA A 16 -10.54 6.13 -2.55
N TYR A 17 -10.98 4.96 -2.07
CA TYR A 17 -11.11 4.64 -0.65
C TYR A 17 -10.02 3.64 -0.26
N LEU A 18 -9.29 3.91 0.80
CA LEU A 18 -8.26 3.03 1.33
C LEU A 18 -8.61 2.61 2.76
N PHE A 19 -8.60 1.30 3.02
CA PHE A 19 -8.85 0.74 4.33
C PHE A 19 -7.70 -0.17 4.75
N GLY A 20 -6.96 0.24 5.78
CA GLY A 20 -5.82 -0.55 6.21
C GLY A 20 -4.93 0.14 7.25
N GLN A 21 -3.68 -0.26 7.28
CA GLN A 21 -2.71 0.27 8.23
C GLN A 21 -2.24 1.66 7.83
N ILE A 22 -2.48 2.63 8.72
CA ILE A 22 -1.88 3.95 8.67
C ILE A 22 -1.26 4.26 10.02
N LEU A 23 -0.02 4.74 10.03
CA LEU A 23 0.78 4.94 11.24
C LEU A 23 1.91 5.95 11.02
N GLY A 24 2.66 6.24 12.08
CA GLY A 24 3.91 6.98 11.99
C GLY A 24 5.10 6.01 11.82
N THR A 25 5.90 6.21 10.81
CA THR A 25 7.13 5.43 10.60
C THR A 25 8.37 6.26 10.90
N HIS A 26 9.17 5.81 11.87
CA HIS A 26 10.54 6.25 12.03
C HIS A 26 11.45 5.44 11.10
N SER A 27 12.01 6.06 10.09
CA SER A 27 12.93 5.42 9.16
C SER A 27 14.36 5.93 9.34
N PHE A 28 15.32 5.01 9.39
CA PHE A 28 16.74 5.29 9.62
C PHE A 28 17.55 4.68 8.49
N LEU A 29 18.18 5.52 7.66
CA LEU A 29 19.13 5.08 6.66
C LEU A 29 20.53 5.10 7.29
N LEU A 30 21.19 3.94 7.33
CA LEU A 30 22.53 3.81 7.90
C LEU A 30 23.61 4.23 6.89
N LYS A 31 24.75 4.70 7.39
CA LYS A 31 25.96 4.95 6.57
C LYS A 31 26.68 3.65 6.17
N GLY A 32 26.60 2.64 7.03
CA GLY A 32 27.30 1.36 6.89
C GLY A 32 26.35 0.17 6.89
N GLY A 33 26.87 -1.01 7.24
CA GLY A 33 26.11 -2.24 7.41
C GLY A 33 25.11 -2.18 8.55
N PHE A 34 24.27 -3.21 8.67
CA PHE A 34 23.43 -3.42 9.83
C PHE A 34 24.27 -3.58 11.09
N LEU A 35 23.74 -3.09 12.20
CA LEU A 35 24.28 -3.29 13.52
C LEU A 35 24.51 -4.78 13.82
N GLN A 36 25.71 -5.13 14.20
CA GLN A 36 25.97 -6.36 14.91
C GLN A 36 25.82 -6.11 16.43
N PRO A 37 25.60 -7.14 17.26
CA PRO A 37 25.57 -6.99 18.68
C PRO A 37 26.83 -6.24 19.19
N ASP A 38 26.63 -5.28 20.08
CA ASP A 38 27.68 -4.46 20.69
C ASP A 38 28.45 -3.52 19.73
N GLU A 39 28.00 -3.36 18.48
CA GLU A 39 28.57 -2.42 17.51
C GLU A 39 27.74 -1.14 17.40
N TYR A 40 28.43 -0.03 17.11
CA TYR A 40 27.82 1.26 16.77
C TYR A 40 27.71 1.40 15.24
N SER A 41 26.54 1.86 14.76
CA SER A 41 26.37 2.26 13.37
C SER A 41 25.84 3.69 13.29
N GLU A 42 26.36 4.45 12.35
CA GLU A 42 25.99 5.85 12.19
C GLU A 42 24.75 5.97 11.28
N ILE A 43 23.78 6.76 11.74
CA ILE A 43 22.61 7.12 10.96
C ILE A 43 23.00 8.21 9.96
N LYS A 44 22.77 7.98 8.67
CA LYS A 44 22.96 8.95 7.60
C LYS A 44 21.79 9.90 7.48
N GLU A 45 20.58 9.38 7.51
CA GLU A 45 19.34 10.12 7.40
C GLU A 45 18.27 9.49 8.29
N GLN A 46 17.43 10.32 8.90
CA GLN A 46 16.30 9.83 9.70
C GLN A 46 15.06 10.69 9.44
N TYR A 47 13.90 10.05 9.48
CA TYR A 47 12.61 10.70 9.24
C TYR A 47 11.54 10.10 10.13
N PHE A 48 10.53 10.93 10.47
CA PHE A 48 9.27 10.49 11.05
C PHE A 48 8.14 10.97 10.14
N LEU A 49 7.55 10.04 9.37
CA LEU A 49 6.63 10.34 8.27
C LEU A 49 5.47 9.33 8.27
N PRO A 50 4.36 9.63 7.53
CA PRO A 50 3.31 8.65 7.34
C PRO A 50 3.82 7.34 6.76
N GLY A 51 3.36 6.24 7.31
CA GLY A 51 3.70 4.88 6.91
C GLY A 51 2.51 3.93 7.02
N GLY A 52 2.81 2.65 7.03
CA GLY A 52 1.84 1.58 6.83
C GLY A 52 1.42 1.48 5.37
N GLU A 53 0.81 0.36 5.02
CA GLU A 53 0.43 0.02 3.65
C GLU A 53 -0.55 1.05 3.07
N THR A 54 -1.47 1.55 3.91
CA THR A 54 -2.48 2.53 3.49
C THR A 54 -1.93 3.95 3.47
N GLY A 55 -1.12 4.35 4.45
CA GLY A 55 -0.50 5.69 4.47
C GLY A 55 0.46 5.89 3.30
N THR A 56 1.28 4.88 3.00
CA THR A 56 2.18 4.89 1.83
C THR A 56 1.40 4.97 0.52
N ALA A 57 0.37 4.11 0.36
CA ALA A 57 -0.45 4.11 -0.86
C ALA A 57 -1.20 5.43 -1.06
N ALA A 58 -1.71 6.06 0.00
CA ALA A 58 -2.38 7.36 -0.07
C ALA A 58 -1.44 8.47 -0.55
N THR A 59 -0.21 8.49 -0.02
CA THR A 59 0.82 9.46 -0.43
C THR A 59 1.16 9.33 -1.92
N VAL A 60 1.27 8.10 -2.40
CA VAL A 60 1.55 7.82 -3.82
C VAL A 60 0.37 8.22 -4.70
N LEU A 61 -0.86 7.85 -4.32
CA LEU A 61 -2.06 8.19 -5.08
C LEU A 61 -2.27 9.70 -5.17
N ASP A 62 -2.08 10.44 -4.07
CA ASP A 62 -2.12 11.91 -4.08
C ASP A 62 -1.13 12.50 -5.10
N SER A 63 0.11 12.00 -5.12
CA SER A 63 1.12 12.48 -6.08
C SER A 63 0.83 12.11 -7.54
N LEU A 64 0.00 11.10 -7.77
CA LEU A 64 -0.54 10.72 -9.08
C LEU A 64 -1.81 11.50 -9.45
N GLY A 65 -2.23 12.46 -8.61
CA GLY A 65 -3.41 13.30 -8.84
C GLY A 65 -4.75 12.63 -8.52
N VAL A 66 -4.76 11.61 -7.65
CA VAL A 66 -5.96 10.91 -7.18
C VAL A 66 -6.38 11.46 -5.82
N SER A 67 -7.64 11.84 -5.67
CA SER A 67 -8.22 12.21 -4.37
C SER A 67 -8.54 10.93 -3.56
N VAL A 68 -8.08 10.88 -2.31
CA VAL A 68 -8.08 9.67 -1.49
C VAL A 68 -8.81 9.90 -0.18
N ARG A 69 -9.64 8.96 0.24
CA ARG A 69 -10.18 8.87 1.60
C ARG A 69 -9.57 7.70 2.33
N ILE A 70 -9.10 7.93 3.56
CA ILE A 70 -8.43 6.90 4.36
C ILE A 70 -9.28 6.54 5.57
N ALA A 71 -9.43 5.23 5.80
CA ALA A 71 -9.88 4.65 7.05
C ALA A 71 -8.95 3.49 7.44
N GLY A 72 -8.89 3.17 8.71
CA GLY A 72 -8.01 2.08 9.17
C GLY A 72 -7.64 2.23 10.64
N THR A 73 -6.37 2.00 10.97
CA THR A 73 -5.87 2.09 12.34
C THR A 73 -6.13 3.45 12.97
N TRP A 74 -6.48 3.46 14.27
CA TRP A 74 -6.68 4.69 15.03
C TRP A 74 -5.36 5.44 15.18
N ILE A 75 -5.45 6.77 15.16
CA ILE A 75 -4.32 7.68 15.21
C ILE A 75 -4.15 8.23 16.62
N GLY A 76 -3.05 7.90 17.25
CA GLY A 76 -2.76 8.38 18.60
C GLY A 76 -2.02 9.72 18.65
N THR A 77 -1.86 10.22 19.89
CA THR A 77 -1.32 11.56 20.17
C THR A 77 0.08 11.79 19.62
N GLN A 78 0.93 10.75 19.53
CA GLN A 78 2.29 10.89 19.01
C GLN A 78 2.34 10.94 17.47
N VAL A 79 1.32 10.43 16.79
CA VAL A 79 1.26 10.36 15.31
C VAL A 79 0.42 11.49 14.73
N ALA A 80 -0.64 11.89 15.41
CA ALA A 80 -1.64 12.84 14.91
C ALA A 80 -1.07 14.18 14.41
N PRO A 81 -0.14 14.85 15.14
CA PRO A 81 0.39 16.13 14.67
C PRO A 81 1.14 15.99 13.34
N MET A 82 2.02 14.98 13.23
CA MET A 82 2.79 14.72 12.02
C MET A 82 1.86 14.37 10.85
N LEU A 83 0.88 13.50 11.07
CA LEU A 83 -0.04 13.05 10.02
C LEU A 83 -0.89 14.21 9.47
N LYS A 84 -1.46 15.04 10.38
CA LYS A 84 -2.26 16.22 10.00
C LYS A 84 -1.43 17.25 9.25
N ASP A 85 -0.21 17.53 9.70
CA ASP A 85 0.68 18.48 9.02
C ASP A 85 1.09 17.96 7.63
N PHE A 86 1.40 16.68 7.52
CA PHE A 86 1.83 16.08 6.26
C PHE A 86 0.73 16.09 5.18
N TYR A 87 -0.53 15.87 5.56
CA TYR A 87 -1.64 15.77 4.61
C TYR A 87 -2.45 17.07 4.45
N LYS A 88 -2.16 18.14 5.18
CA LYS A 88 -2.96 19.38 5.21
C LYS A 88 -3.21 20.02 3.82
N ASP A 89 -2.21 19.94 2.92
CA ASP A 89 -2.25 20.53 1.58
C ASP A 89 -2.36 19.48 0.46
N LYS A 90 -2.82 18.26 0.82
CA LYS A 90 -2.95 17.13 -0.10
C LYS A 90 -4.41 16.76 -0.32
N ASN A 91 -4.68 16.07 -1.42
CA ASN A 91 -6.03 15.55 -1.73
C ASN A 91 -6.33 14.26 -0.94
N VAL A 92 -6.07 14.29 0.37
CA VAL A 92 -6.23 13.15 1.27
C VAL A 92 -7.22 13.51 2.38
N ASP A 93 -8.38 12.85 2.37
CA ASP A 93 -9.43 13.00 3.36
C ASP A 93 -9.18 12.04 4.54
N LEU A 94 -8.92 12.60 5.71
CA LEU A 94 -8.70 11.88 6.95
C LEU A 94 -9.96 11.80 7.83
N SER A 95 -11.11 12.28 7.34
CA SER A 95 -12.33 12.41 8.16
C SER A 95 -12.85 11.09 8.76
N PRO A 96 -12.66 9.89 8.12
CA PRO A 96 -13.07 8.64 8.75
C PRO A 96 -12.15 8.17 9.87
N LEU A 97 -10.92 8.72 10.00
CA LEU A 97 -9.98 8.26 11.01
C LEU A 97 -10.38 8.67 12.42
N THR A 98 -10.30 7.74 13.34
CA THR A 98 -10.44 8.01 14.77
C THR A 98 -9.11 8.49 15.34
N PHE A 99 -9.12 9.68 15.95
CA PHE A 99 -8.02 10.20 16.74
C PHE A 99 -8.25 9.90 18.22
N THR A 100 -7.26 9.31 18.91
CA THR A 100 -7.37 8.85 20.29
C THR A 100 -6.39 9.56 21.20
N ASP A 101 -6.62 9.49 22.53
CA ASP A 101 -5.68 10.00 23.54
C ASP A 101 -4.53 9.02 23.83
N GLU A 102 -4.55 7.83 23.24
CA GLU A 102 -3.46 6.85 23.33
C GLU A 102 -2.27 7.27 22.48
N PRO A 103 -1.05 6.76 22.71
CA PRO A 103 0.15 7.13 21.93
C PRO A 103 0.02 6.83 20.42
N GLY A 104 -0.73 5.78 20.05
CA GLY A 104 -0.88 5.33 18.67
C GLY A 104 0.14 4.28 18.25
N VAL A 105 0.04 3.86 16.99
CA VAL A 105 0.90 2.83 16.39
C VAL A 105 2.02 3.49 15.63
N MET A 106 3.23 3.02 15.86
CA MET A 106 4.45 3.47 15.19
C MET A 106 5.33 2.30 14.81
N ASP A 107 6.01 2.45 13.69
CA ASP A 107 7.05 1.56 13.22
C ASP A 107 8.41 2.23 13.28
N TYR A 108 9.43 1.40 13.45
CA TYR A 108 10.84 1.76 13.36
C TYR A 108 11.47 0.89 12.27
N VAL A 109 11.97 1.50 11.22
CA VAL A 109 12.55 0.77 10.09
C VAL A 109 14.01 1.18 9.91
N VAL A 110 14.92 0.26 10.11
CA VAL A 110 16.34 0.44 9.85
C VAL A 110 16.65 -0.06 8.44
N ILE A 111 17.36 0.76 7.66
CA ILE A 111 17.67 0.50 6.25
C ILE A 111 19.19 0.55 6.07
N SER A 112 19.72 -0.51 5.46
CA SER A 112 21.13 -0.58 5.04
C SER A 112 21.21 -1.25 3.68
N GLY A 113 21.68 -0.50 2.67
CA GLY A 113 21.69 -0.97 1.30
C GLY A 113 20.30 -1.41 0.82
N LEU A 114 20.18 -2.64 0.34
CA LEU A 114 18.92 -3.22 -0.14
C LEU A 114 18.08 -3.90 0.96
N VAL A 115 18.58 -3.94 2.18
CA VAL A 115 17.93 -4.65 3.29
C VAL A 115 17.24 -3.66 4.21
N ARG A 116 16.05 -4.02 4.69
CA ARG A 116 15.29 -3.28 5.69
C ARG A 116 14.91 -4.19 6.84
N SER A 117 14.93 -3.67 8.04
CA SER A 117 14.45 -4.38 9.24
C SER A 117 13.37 -3.54 9.92
N PRO A 118 12.09 -3.87 9.68
CA PRO A 118 10.98 -3.22 10.37
C PRO A 118 10.83 -3.77 11.80
N MET A 119 10.51 -2.89 12.73
CA MET A 119 10.21 -3.20 14.13
C MET A 119 8.98 -2.41 14.55
N GLY A 120 8.06 -3.04 15.24
CA GLY A 120 6.83 -2.37 15.67
C GLY A 120 6.05 -3.22 16.66
N LYS A 121 4.84 -2.78 16.98
CA LYS A 121 3.94 -3.45 17.92
C LYS A 121 2.67 -4.00 17.28
N PHE A 122 2.67 -4.27 15.97
CA PHE A 122 1.49 -4.73 15.26
C PHE A 122 0.93 -6.05 15.79
N GLN A 123 1.79 -7.04 16.02
CA GLN A 123 1.35 -8.32 16.55
C GLN A 123 0.62 -8.13 17.88
N THR A 124 1.16 -7.30 18.78
CA THR A 124 0.53 -6.97 20.06
C THR A 124 -0.81 -6.26 19.84
N LEU A 125 -0.89 -5.35 18.87
CA LEU A 125 -2.12 -4.63 18.55
C LEU A 125 -3.24 -5.59 18.15
N PHE A 126 -2.99 -6.48 17.19
CA PHE A 126 -3.98 -7.44 16.69
C PHE A 126 -4.30 -8.56 17.68
N SER A 127 -3.34 -8.96 18.52
CA SER A 127 -3.55 -10.01 19.54
C SER A 127 -4.16 -9.50 20.85
N SER A 128 -4.31 -8.19 21.02
CA SER A 128 -4.80 -7.59 22.27
C SER A 128 -6.27 -7.89 22.58
N GLY A 129 -7.05 -8.40 21.63
CA GLY A 129 -8.49 -8.57 21.73
C GLY A 129 -9.28 -7.25 21.72
N LYS A 130 -8.61 -6.11 21.62
CA LYS A 130 -9.23 -4.78 21.47
C LYS A 130 -9.18 -4.34 20.02
N ARG A 131 -10.22 -3.64 19.58
CA ARG A 131 -10.23 -2.97 18.29
C ARG A 131 -9.38 -1.70 18.38
N TRP A 132 -8.53 -1.49 17.37
CA TRP A 132 -7.67 -0.33 17.20
C TRP A 132 -7.79 0.27 15.80
N TRP A 133 -8.93 0.06 15.13
CA TRP A 133 -9.20 0.53 13.78
C TRP A 133 -10.68 0.88 13.60
N ASN A 134 -10.96 1.66 12.58
CA ASN A 134 -12.30 2.07 12.20
C ASN A 134 -13.11 0.88 11.68
N ILE A 135 -14.41 0.93 11.89
CA ILE A 135 -15.35 0.05 11.19
C ILE A 135 -15.64 0.69 9.83
N PRO A 136 -15.47 -0.03 8.70
CA PRO A 136 -15.82 0.50 7.39
C PRO A 136 -17.30 0.86 7.31
N GLU A 137 -17.59 2.08 6.82
CA GLU A 137 -18.94 2.57 6.62
C GLU A 137 -19.25 2.77 5.15
N GLU A 138 -20.48 2.42 4.73
CA GLU A 138 -20.88 2.51 3.31
C GLU A 138 -20.79 3.94 2.77
N LYS A 139 -21.12 4.95 3.60
CA LYS A 139 -21.02 6.37 3.24
C LYS A 139 -19.63 6.83 2.82
N ASP A 140 -18.57 6.17 3.34
CA ASP A 140 -17.18 6.54 3.05
C ASP A 140 -16.66 5.91 1.78
N ILE A 141 -17.30 4.82 1.33
CA ILE A 141 -16.87 4.00 0.20
C ILE A 141 -17.68 4.35 -1.07
N VAL A 142 -18.99 4.59 -0.91
CA VAL A 142 -19.87 4.84 -2.05
C VAL A 142 -19.47 6.11 -2.80
N GLY A 143 -19.45 6.00 -4.12
CA GLY A 143 -19.05 7.10 -5.02
C GLY A 143 -17.56 7.13 -5.37
N CYS A 144 -16.72 6.32 -4.72
CA CYS A 144 -15.34 6.11 -5.15
C CYS A 144 -15.28 5.30 -6.46
N LYS A 145 -14.24 5.53 -7.25
CA LYS A 145 -13.99 4.80 -8.50
C LYS A 145 -13.30 3.46 -8.27
N ALA A 146 -12.47 3.38 -7.23
CA ALA A 146 -11.78 2.18 -6.81
C ALA A 146 -11.47 2.21 -5.30
N ALA A 147 -11.11 1.05 -4.73
CA ALA A 147 -10.67 0.96 -3.35
C ALA A 147 -9.38 0.13 -3.23
N ALA A 148 -8.69 0.26 -2.07
CA ALA A 148 -7.70 -0.70 -1.62
C ALA A 148 -8.07 -1.17 -0.21
N ILE A 149 -8.08 -2.48 -0.01
CA ILE A 149 -8.50 -3.10 1.24
C ILE A 149 -7.38 -4.04 1.71
N ASP A 150 -6.76 -3.70 2.83
CA ASP A 150 -5.75 -4.56 3.44
C ASP A 150 -6.42 -5.74 4.18
N PRO A 151 -5.88 -6.96 4.12
CA PRO A 151 -6.54 -8.16 4.62
C PRO A 151 -6.46 -8.34 6.15
N PHE A 152 -5.75 -7.46 6.86
CA PHE A 152 -5.31 -7.71 8.23
C PHE A 152 -6.38 -7.48 9.31
N PHE A 153 -7.55 -6.91 8.96
CA PHE A 153 -8.59 -6.51 9.91
C PHE A 153 -9.76 -7.50 9.98
N GLY A 154 -9.56 -8.74 9.54
CA GLY A 154 -10.52 -9.83 9.66
C GLY A 154 -11.90 -9.50 9.07
N GLU A 155 -12.93 -9.57 9.91
CA GLU A 155 -14.32 -9.30 9.50
C GLU A 155 -14.54 -7.87 8.98
N ASP A 156 -13.77 -6.89 9.45
CA ASP A 156 -13.90 -5.51 8.98
C ASP A 156 -13.30 -5.34 7.58
N SER A 157 -12.19 -6.04 7.25
CA SER A 157 -11.72 -6.12 5.86
C SER A 157 -12.77 -6.78 4.95
N LEU A 158 -13.38 -7.87 5.40
CA LEU A 158 -14.45 -8.54 4.66
C LEU A 158 -15.67 -7.62 4.48
N LYS A 159 -16.06 -6.89 5.53
CA LYS A 159 -17.15 -5.91 5.45
C LYS A 159 -16.87 -4.82 4.40
N ALA A 160 -15.65 -4.26 4.38
CA ALA A 160 -15.27 -3.27 3.38
C ALA A 160 -15.39 -3.83 1.95
N THR A 161 -14.94 -5.07 1.73
CA THR A 161 -15.05 -5.71 0.41
C THR A 161 -16.49 -5.99 0.00
N GLN A 162 -17.34 -6.39 0.94
CA GLN A 162 -18.79 -6.59 0.68
C GLN A 162 -19.48 -5.28 0.28
N ILE A 163 -19.12 -4.17 0.93
CA ILE A 163 -19.62 -2.84 0.54
C ILE A 163 -19.16 -2.50 -0.89
N CYS A 164 -17.88 -2.73 -1.19
CA CYS A 164 -17.35 -2.52 -2.54
C CYS A 164 -18.11 -3.35 -3.59
N GLN A 165 -18.32 -4.65 -3.34
CA GLN A 165 -19.06 -5.52 -4.26
C GLN A 165 -20.51 -5.07 -4.47
N LYS A 166 -21.23 -4.79 -3.38
CA LYS A 166 -22.63 -4.30 -3.41
C LYS A 166 -22.77 -3.06 -4.31
N ASN A 167 -21.77 -2.18 -4.27
CA ASN A 167 -21.76 -0.90 -4.98
C ASN A 167 -20.95 -0.94 -6.29
N LYS A 168 -20.50 -2.13 -6.73
CA LYS A 168 -19.72 -2.34 -7.97
C LYS A 168 -18.44 -1.50 -8.03
N ILE A 169 -17.79 -1.29 -6.89
CA ILE A 169 -16.53 -0.58 -6.78
C ILE A 169 -15.40 -1.62 -6.84
N PRO A 170 -14.55 -1.61 -7.87
CA PRO A 170 -13.42 -2.52 -7.94
C PRO A 170 -12.41 -2.20 -6.83
N PHE A 171 -11.79 -3.23 -6.25
CA PHE A 171 -10.79 -3.02 -5.23
C PHE A 171 -9.53 -3.86 -5.44
N VAL A 172 -8.43 -3.33 -4.93
CA VAL A 172 -7.13 -3.99 -4.83
C VAL A 172 -6.99 -4.54 -3.41
N THR A 173 -6.53 -5.78 -3.27
CA THR A 173 -6.04 -6.34 -2.01
C THR A 173 -4.58 -6.77 -2.15
N ILE A 174 -3.93 -7.02 -1.02
CA ILE A 174 -2.55 -7.51 -0.97
C ILE A 174 -2.48 -8.80 -0.17
N ASP A 175 -1.52 -9.65 -0.48
CA ASP A 175 -1.13 -10.83 0.31
C ASP A 175 -2.31 -11.67 0.82
N SER A 176 -3.40 -11.69 0.07
CA SER A 176 -4.58 -12.51 0.36
C SER A 176 -4.40 -13.89 -0.25
N PRO A 177 -4.35 -14.99 0.56
CA PRO A 177 -4.21 -16.36 0.04
C PRO A 177 -5.36 -16.77 -0.89
N HIS A 178 -5.14 -17.81 -1.69
CA HIS A 178 -6.10 -18.30 -2.70
C HIS A 178 -7.51 -18.62 -2.15
N ASP A 179 -7.59 -19.09 -0.92
CA ASP A 179 -8.84 -19.44 -0.24
C ASP A 179 -9.52 -18.25 0.46
N SER A 180 -8.82 -17.13 0.58
CA SER A 180 -9.33 -15.91 1.20
C SER A 180 -10.55 -15.35 0.46
N PRO A 181 -11.62 -14.96 1.17
CA PRO A 181 -12.73 -14.24 0.57
C PRO A 181 -12.31 -12.95 -0.14
N LEU A 182 -11.30 -12.24 0.39
CA LEU A 182 -10.80 -11.01 -0.22
C LEU A 182 -10.18 -11.29 -1.60
N HIS A 183 -9.37 -12.37 -1.71
CA HIS A 183 -8.81 -12.79 -2.99
C HIS A 183 -9.90 -13.08 -4.03
N LYS A 184 -10.92 -13.85 -3.63
CA LYS A 184 -12.03 -14.25 -4.54
C LYS A 184 -12.85 -13.07 -5.05
N MET A 185 -12.94 -12.00 -4.26
CA MET A 185 -13.75 -10.81 -4.56
C MET A 185 -12.96 -9.65 -5.19
N ALA A 186 -11.64 -9.65 -5.06
CA ALA A 186 -10.81 -8.54 -5.52
C ALA A 186 -10.79 -8.41 -7.05
N ALA A 187 -10.77 -7.17 -7.54
CA ALA A 187 -10.47 -6.88 -8.93
C ALA A 187 -8.98 -7.12 -9.25
N VAL A 188 -8.11 -6.87 -8.27
CA VAL A 188 -6.67 -7.15 -8.33
C VAL A 188 -6.20 -7.63 -6.95
N ASN A 189 -5.45 -8.74 -6.91
CA ASN A 189 -4.72 -9.18 -5.73
C ASN A 189 -3.21 -9.19 -6.02
N VAL A 190 -2.45 -8.41 -5.27
CA VAL A 190 -0.98 -8.35 -5.37
C VAL A 190 -0.37 -9.19 -4.27
N VAL A 191 0.33 -10.25 -4.63
CA VAL A 191 0.90 -11.22 -3.70
C VAL A 191 2.42 -11.10 -3.69
N SER A 192 2.99 -10.88 -2.52
CA SER A 192 4.42 -10.74 -2.35
C SER A 192 5.15 -12.08 -2.32
N LYS A 193 6.47 -12.03 -2.56
CA LYS A 193 7.36 -13.18 -2.36
C LYS A 193 7.33 -13.67 -0.91
N GLU A 194 7.22 -12.76 0.04
CA GLU A 194 7.13 -13.05 1.47
C GLU A 194 5.86 -13.87 1.76
N CYS A 195 4.72 -13.43 1.26
CA CYS A 195 3.44 -14.13 1.41
C CYS A 195 3.49 -15.52 0.77
N THR A 196 4.02 -15.65 -0.46
CA THR A 196 4.14 -16.96 -1.12
C THR A 196 5.06 -17.89 -0.34
N SER A 197 6.16 -17.40 0.20
CA SER A 197 7.10 -18.19 1.00
C SER A 197 6.52 -18.66 2.34
N GLN A 198 5.62 -17.88 2.93
CA GLN A 198 4.97 -18.22 4.20
C GLN A 198 3.81 -19.19 4.03
N HIS A 199 2.92 -18.94 3.08
CA HIS A 199 1.68 -19.70 2.91
C HIS A 199 1.82 -20.93 2.01
N TYR A 200 2.80 -20.95 1.09
CA TYR A 200 2.95 -22.00 0.06
C TYR A 200 4.33 -22.64 0.09
N LYS A 201 4.82 -22.97 1.29
CA LYS A 201 6.18 -23.52 1.49
C LYS A 201 6.50 -24.67 0.57
N GLY A 202 7.55 -24.50 -0.24
CA GLY A 202 8.05 -25.55 -1.17
C GLY A 202 7.24 -25.70 -2.46
N MET A 203 6.15 -24.94 -2.65
CA MET A 203 5.39 -24.98 -3.90
C MET A 203 6.07 -24.10 -4.96
N PRO A 204 6.26 -24.58 -6.20
CA PRO A 204 6.77 -23.76 -7.29
C PRO A 204 5.87 -22.56 -7.58
N ILE A 205 6.46 -21.41 -7.89
CA ILE A 205 5.72 -20.15 -8.08
C ILE A 205 4.63 -20.26 -9.16
N LEU A 206 4.89 -21.03 -10.22
CA LEU A 206 3.92 -21.26 -11.30
C LEU A 206 2.70 -22.06 -10.81
N GLU A 207 2.90 -23.02 -9.92
CA GLU A 207 1.78 -23.79 -9.32
C GLU A 207 0.97 -22.92 -8.35
N ILE A 208 1.64 -22.04 -7.59
CA ILE A 208 0.95 -21.04 -6.76
C ILE A 208 0.08 -20.14 -7.64
N MET A 209 0.64 -19.65 -8.76
CA MET A 209 -0.11 -18.79 -9.69
C MET A 209 -1.33 -19.49 -10.27
N LYS A 210 -1.20 -20.76 -10.68
CA LYS A 210 -2.32 -21.58 -11.18
C LYS A 210 -3.40 -21.77 -10.12
N LEU A 211 -3.00 -22.04 -8.89
CA LEU A 211 -3.90 -22.20 -7.75
C LEU A 211 -4.68 -20.91 -7.50
N MET A 212 -4.00 -19.79 -7.45
CA MET A 212 -4.62 -18.50 -7.18
C MET A 212 -5.57 -18.06 -8.31
N GLN A 213 -5.13 -18.12 -9.56
CA GLN A 213 -5.99 -17.70 -10.67
C GLN A 213 -7.24 -18.57 -10.84
N ALA A 214 -7.23 -19.81 -10.38
CA ALA A 214 -8.41 -20.69 -10.43
C ALA A 214 -9.53 -20.24 -9.48
N GLU A 215 -9.20 -19.53 -8.41
CA GLU A 215 -10.14 -19.15 -7.35
C GLU A 215 -10.69 -17.72 -7.47
N SER A 216 -10.19 -16.90 -8.42
CA SER A 216 -10.64 -15.51 -8.57
C SER A 216 -10.77 -15.10 -10.04
N GLU A 217 -11.86 -14.40 -10.36
CA GLU A 217 -12.02 -13.73 -11.67
C GLU A 217 -11.15 -12.45 -11.78
N GLY A 218 -10.62 -11.95 -10.68
CA GLY A 218 -9.74 -10.80 -10.64
C GLY A 218 -8.34 -11.07 -11.19
N LEU A 219 -7.58 -10.01 -11.42
CA LEU A 219 -6.19 -10.10 -11.80
C LEU A 219 -5.35 -10.51 -10.58
N THR A 220 -4.69 -11.65 -10.64
CA THR A 220 -3.66 -12.04 -9.67
C THR A 220 -2.29 -11.62 -10.18
N ILE A 221 -1.51 -10.99 -9.32
CA ILE A 221 -0.13 -10.57 -9.62
C ILE A 221 0.78 -11.11 -8.51
N ILE A 222 1.79 -11.91 -8.86
CA ILE A 222 2.79 -12.37 -7.90
C ILE A 222 4.09 -11.62 -8.16
N THR A 223 4.51 -10.81 -7.19
CA THR A 223 5.75 -10.04 -7.25
C THR A 223 6.90 -10.80 -6.58
N GLN A 224 8.11 -10.68 -7.14
CA GLN A 224 9.30 -11.36 -6.63
C GLN A 224 10.45 -10.38 -6.32
N GLY A 225 10.13 -9.19 -5.82
CA GLY A 225 11.10 -8.13 -5.60
C GLY A 225 11.76 -7.69 -6.91
N GLY A 226 13.06 -7.91 -7.04
CA GLY A 226 13.80 -7.64 -8.31
C GLY A 226 13.68 -8.73 -9.38
N GLY A 227 12.98 -9.84 -9.08
CA GLY A 227 12.75 -10.95 -10.01
C GLY A 227 11.52 -10.75 -10.90
N GLU A 228 11.35 -11.67 -11.84
CA GLU A 228 10.25 -11.66 -12.79
C GLU A 228 8.89 -11.82 -12.06
N MET A 229 7.94 -10.96 -12.37
CA MET A 229 6.55 -11.04 -11.86
C MET A 229 5.72 -11.95 -12.75
N LEU A 230 4.76 -12.66 -12.13
CA LEU A 230 3.74 -13.43 -12.83
C LEU A 230 2.39 -12.75 -12.65
N TYR A 231 1.54 -12.74 -13.68
CA TYR A 231 0.17 -12.25 -13.55
C TYR A 231 -0.79 -12.93 -14.52
N ALA A 232 -2.02 -13.15 -14.09
CA ALA A 232 -3.07 -13.74 -14.90
C ALA A 232 -4.46 -13.49 -14.32
N ARG A 233 -5.47 -13.61 -15.16
CA ARG A 233 -6.87 -13.83 -14.78
C ARG A 233 -7.25 -15.28 -14.98
N LYS A 234 -8.32 -15.71 -14.33
CA LYS A 234 -8.88 -17.06 -14.49
C LYS A 234 -9.17 -17.37 -15.95
N GLY A 235 -8.69 -18.52 -16.40
CA GLY A 235 -8.91 -19.00 -17.77
C GLY A 235 -8.00 -18.36 -18.84
N TYR A 236 -7.11 -17.46 -18.46
CA TYR A 236 -6.13 -16.86 -19.37
C TYR A 236 -4.72 -17.39 -19.14
N GLU A 237 -3.88 -17.23 -20.13
CA GLU A 237 -2.46 -17.58 -20.05
C GLU A 237 -1.74 -16.76 -18.95
N ILE A 238 -0.85 -17.43 -18.22
CA ILE A 238 0.00 -16.77 -17.24
C ILE A 238 1.07 -15.99 -18.00
N LYS A 239 1.07 -14.68 -17.80
CA LYS A 239 2.07 -13.77 -18.36
C LYS A 239 3.15 -13.47 -17.35
N THR A 240 4.31 -13.07 -17.85
CA THR A 240 5.43 -12.63 -17.03
C THR A 240 5.92 -11.24 -17.44
N MET A 241 6.50 -10.52 -16.49
CA MET A 241 7.13 -9.24 -16.75
C MET A 241 8.30 -9.01 -15.79
N ASN A 242 9.44 -8.59 -16.34
CA ASN A 242 10.54 -8.11 -15.51
C ASN A 242 10.26 -6.70 -14.98
N PRO A 243 10.59 -6.40 -13.70
CA PRO A 243 10.47 -5.06 -13.17
C PRO A 243 11.41 -4.08 -13.89
N PHE A 244 11.10 -2.79 -13.83
CA PHE A 244 11.98 -1.76 -14.37
C PHE A 244 13.32 -1.75 -13.61
N LYS A 245 14.43 -1.71 -14.36
CA LYS A 245 15.78 -1.62 -13.78
C LYS A 245 16.06 -0.20 -13.36
N VAL A 246 16.28 0.00 -12.06
CA VAL A 246 16.62 1.29 -11.45
C VAL A 246 17.75 1.11 -10.44
N GLU A 247 18.44 2.19 -10.11
CA GLU A 247 19.36 2.20 -8.97
C GLU A 247 18.52 2.23 -7.68
N VAL A 248 18.64 1.18 -6.85
CA VAL A 248 17.83 1.03 -5.63
C VAL A 248 18.51 1.75 -4.46
N LYS A 249 17.79 2.69 -3.84
CA LYS A 249 18.21 3.35 -2.59
C LYS A 249 17.54 2.78 -1.36
N SER A 250 16.25 2.41 -1.48
CA SER A 250 15.50 1.81 -0.38
C SER A 250 14.33 1.00 -0.94
N THR A 251 14.09 -0.19 -0.41
CA THR A 251 12.93 -1.02 -0.76
C THR A 251 11.70 -0.75 0.11
N LEU A 252 11.77 0.22 1.05
CA LEU A 252 10.67 0.56 1.93
C LEU A 252 9.50 1.16 1.13
N GLY A 253 8.31 0.57 1.26
CA GLY A 253 7.10 1.01 0.58
C GLY A 253 6.98 0.57 -0.89
N ALA A 254 7.85 -0.32 -1.38
CA ALA A 254 7.81 -0.82 -2.76
C ALA A 254 6.48 -1.51 -3.10
N GLY A 255 6.02 -2.42 -2.23
CA GLY A 255 4.75 -3.15 -2.39
C GLY A 255 3.55 -2.22 -2.31
N ASP A 256 3.57 -1.28 -1.35
CA ASP A 256 2.47 -0.32 -1.18
C ASP A 256 2.35 0.63 -2.36
N THR A 257 3.51 1.02 -2.93
CA THR A 257 3.55 1.82 -4.17
C THR A 257 3.03 1.03 -5.35
N PHE A 258 3.35 -0.25 -5.45
CA PHE A 258 2.80 -1.14 -6.48
C PHE A 258 1.27 -1.25 -6.32
N LYS A 259 0.76 -1.46 -5.09
CA LYS A 259 -0.67 -1.45 -4.76
C LYS A 259 -1.33 -0.14 -5.21
N ALA A 260 -0.73 1.00 -4.88
CA ALA A 260 -1.23 2.31 -5.32
C ALA A 260 -1.28 2.45 -6.85
N GLY A 261 -0.26 1.95 -7.56
CA GLY A 261 -0.25 1.88 -9.02
C GLY A 261 -1.39 1.03 -9.58
N CYS A 262 -1.73 -0.09 -8.93
CA CYS A 262 -2.89 -0.92 -9.31
C CYS A 262 -4.21 -0.18 -9.09
N VAL A 263 -4.38 0.55 -7.97
CA VAL A 263 -5.58 1.39 -7.72
C VAL A 263 -5.71 2.45 -8.79
N PHE A 264 -4.63 3.16 -9.14
CA PHE A 264 -4.63 4.12 -10.23
C PHE A 264 -5.03 3.48 -11.56
N GLY A 265 -4.50 2.29 -11.86
CA GLY A 265 -4.84 1.53 -13.06
C GLY A 265 -6.32 1.18 -13.14
N LEU A 266 -6.94 0.77 -12.03
CA LEU A 266 -8.39 0.53 -11.95
C LEU A 266 -9.19 1.81 -12.19
N ILE A 267 -8.80 2.94 -11.57
CA ILE A 267 -9.46 4.25 -11.77
C ILE A 267 -9.40 4.70 -13.23
N LYS A 268 -8.28 4.41 -13.92
CA LYS A 268 -8.07 4.77 -15.32
C LYS A 268 -8.55 3.70 -16.31
N ASN A 269 -9.08 2.58 -15.83
CA ASN A 269 -9.49 1.42 -16.63
C ASN A 269 -8.38 0.92 -17.55
N LEU A 270 -7.15 0.84 -17.03
CA LEU A 270 -6.02 0.33 -17.82
C LEU A 270 -6.18 -1.17 -18.10
N PRO A 271 -5.83 -1.64 -19.30
CA PRO A 271 -5.70 -3.07 -19.58
C PRO A 271 -4.68 -3.73 -18.62
N ASP A 272 -4.81 -5.03 -18.35
CA ASP A 272 -3.98 -5.73 -17.37
C ASP A 272 -2.47 -5.54 -17.58
N ASP A 273 -2.01 -5.65 -18.82
CA ASP A 273 -0.58 -5.50 -19.15
C ASP A 273 -0.08 -4.07 -18.86
N GLU A 274 -0.90 -3.06 -19.14
CA GLU A 274 -0.59 -1.67 -18.84
C GLU A 274 -0.67 -1.38 -17.36
N LEU A 275 -1.65 -1.95 -16.65
CA LEU A 275 -1.82 -1.81 -15.20
C LEU A 275 -0.59 -2.37 -14.48
N VAL A 276 -0.18 -3.60 -14.80
CA VAL A 276 1.02 -4.23 -14.19
C VAL A 276 2.28 -3.43 -14.49
N ARG A 277 2.42 -2.97 -15.74
CA ARG A 277 3.55 -2.15 -16.17
C ARG A 277 3.59 -0.81 -15.46
N PHE A 278 2.44 -0.13 -15.31
CA PHE A 278 2.31 1.14 -14.57
C PHE A 278 2.66 0.97 -13.09
N ALA A 279 2.09 -0.04 -12.43
CA ALA A 279 2.36 -0.34 -11.02
C ALA A 279 3.86 -0.65 -10.78
N SER A 280 4.47 -1.41 -11.69
CA SER A 280 5.91 -1.69 -11.64
C SER A 280 6.76 -0.44 -11.83
N ALA A 281 6.37 0.48 -12.73
CA ALA A 281 7.09 1.73 -12.93
C ALA A 281 6.98 2.66 -11.71
N CYS A 282 5.80 2.76 -11.09
CA CYS A 282 5.61 3.48 -9.82
C CYS A 282 6.55 2.93 -8.74
N SER A 283 6.55 1.61 -8.54
CA SER A 283 7.42 0.95 -7.55
C SER A 283 8.91 1.14 -7.87
N GLY A 284 9.30 1.07 -9.14
CA GLY A 284 10.68 1.32 -9.58
C GLY A 284 11.15 2.73 -9.22
N ILE A 285 10.35 3.76 -9.47
CA ILE A 285 10.68 5.14 -9.10
C ILE A 285 10.76 5.27 -7.57
N ALA A 286 9.82 4.71 -6.84
CA ALA A 286 9.78 4.77 -5.38
C ALA A 286 11.05 4.23 -4.75
N ILE A 287 11.51 3.05 -5.17
CA ILE A 287 12.71 2.41 -4.60
C ILE A 287 14.02 3.11 -4.98
N SER A 288 14.01 3.98 -5.99
CA SER A 288 15.19 4.76 -6.39
C SER A 288 15.41 6.00 -5.51
N ARG A 289 14.53 6.24 -4.51
CA ARG A 289 14.51 7.44 -3.67
C ARG A 289 14.36 7.10 -2.18
N PHE A 290 14.77 8.04 -1.33
CA PHE A 290 14.56 7.98 0.11
C PHE A 290 14.46 9.40 0.69
N PRO A 291 13.56 9.65 1.64
CA PRO A 291 12.42 8.81 2.01
C PRO A 291 11.28 8.91 0.98
N LEU A 292 10.55 7.81 0.79
CA LEU A 292 9.45 7.75 -0.17
C LEU A 292 8.36 8.81 0.06
N PRO A 293 7.85 9.05 1.29
CA PRO A 293 6.74 9.99 1.48
C PRO A 293 7.04 11.44 1.06
N LEU A 294 8.32 11.86 1.10
CA LEU A 294 8.74 13.18 0.61
C LEU A 294 9.09 13.19 -0.89
N ASN A 295 9.26 12.02 -1.50
CA ASN A 295 9.70 11.85 -2.88
C ASN A 295 8.84 10.81 -3.62
N PRO A 296 7.49 10.87 -3.55
CA PRO A 296 6.64 9.89 -4.21
C PRO A 296 6.77 9.99 -5.74
N PRO A 297 6.50 8.89 -6.47
CA PRO A 297 6.51 8.90 -7.93
C PRO A 297 5.43 9.85 -8.47
N ARG A 298 5.78 10.71 -9.42
CA ARG A 298 4.85 11.59 -10.13
C ARG A 298 4.40 10.96 -11.44
N LEU A 299 3.21 11.31 -11.91
CA LEU A 299 2.63 10.71 -13.10
C LEU A 299 3.54 10.82 -14.32
N GLU A 300 4.12 12.02 -14.57
CA GLU A 300 4.98 12.26 -15.72
C GLU A 300 6.28 11.43 -15.67
N GLU A 301 6.79 11.17 -14.46
CA GLU A 301 7.97 10.33 -14.27
C GLU A 301 7.66 8.85 -14.57
N VAL A 302 6.51 8.38 -14.10
CA VAL A 302 6.02 7.01 -14.37
C VAL A 302 5.85 6.81 -15.88
N GLU A 303 5.17 7.72 -16.55
CA GLU A 303 4.97 7.66 -18.01
C GLU A 303 6.29 7.72 -18.78
N ARG A 304 7.25 8.53 -18.32
CA ARG A 304 8.58 8.63 -18.92
C ARG A 304 9.36 7.31 -18.80
N LEU A 305 9.33 6.70 -17.61
CA LEU A 305 9.99 5.41 -17.37
C LEU A 305 9.35 4.31 -18.23
N MET A 306 8.02 4.28 -18.33
CA MET A 306 7.31 3.34 -19.18
C MET A 306 7.67 3.48 -20.67
N LYS A 307 7.96 4.68 -21.14
CA LYS A 307 8.38 4.95 -22.54
C LYS A 307 9.86 4.61 -22.80
N GLY A 308 10.61 4.14 -21.78
CA GLY A 308 12.02 3.80 -21.89
C GLY A 308 12.94 5.01 -22.16
N LYS A 309 12.49 6.22 -21.90
CA LYS A 309 13.32 7.43 -22.00
C LYS A 309 14.14 7.55 -20.72
N LYS A 310 15.46 7.40 -20.83
CA LYS A 310 16.41 7.74 -19.75
C LYS A 310 16.38 9.26 -19.51
N GLU A 311 16.59 9.65 -18.24
CA GLU A 311 16.87 11.04 -17.87
C GLU A 311 18.14 11.55 -18.51
#